data_defe2f493bad61b004b8dbb77b1396e7
#
_entry.id   defe2f493bad61b004b8dbb77b1396e7
#
_cell.length_a   1.000
_cell.length_b   1.000
_cell.length_c   1.000
_cell.angle_alpha   90.00
_cell.angle_beta   90.00
_cell.angle_gamma   90.00
#
_symmetry.space_group_name_H-M   'P 1'
#
loop_
_entity.id
_entity.type
_entity.pdbx_description
1 polymer ?
#
loop_
_entity_poly.entity_id
_entity_poly.type
_entity_poly.pdbx_seq_one_letter_code
_entity_poly.pdbx_strand_id
1 'polypeptide(L)'
;MKILFIYRSKSSGPSIRRVFEPIEREMGRMGIEVDSIYLPHQSISPKNIFQNYLCIKRKLKEKAYDIVHITGDVHYCLYFLGRRKSVITVHDLGFYTNYKLSPRLLFLRALLIRPLRKASMVTFISKKSLEECQRLVGIKVAQVVDNPYDDRFRFTPRQVNTQKPTILHIGTKENKNVDRVIEAQKDYPFRLHVIGRLNEAQILRLETLNIDYQNEGYVSDDDILRAYEECDIVSFPSLYEGFGMPIIEAQAVGRPVVTSNRSPMQDIAAGSAVLVNPEDVDSIRRGFYEALQRYDELVERGKENVGRFSVAHIAQQYLDLYNKVLK
;
A
#
# COMPACT_ATOMS: atom_id res chain seq x y z
N MET A 1 -6.09 16.26 -22.44
CA MET A 1 -5.17 15.12 -22.25
C MET A 1 -6.00 13.86 -22.18
N LYS A 2 -5.55 12.79 -22.87
CA LYS A 2 -6.21 11.48 -22.91
C LYS A 2 -5.27 10.44 -22.31
N ILE A 3 -5.71 9.74 -21.29
CA ILE A 3 -4.88 8.80 -20.52
C ILE A 3 -5.50 7.40 -20.61
N LEU A 4 -4.66 6.40 -20.87
CA LEU A 4 -5.05 4.99 -20.75
C LEU A 4 -4.38 4.38 -19.53
N PHE A 5 -5.16 3.92 -18.55
CA PHE A 5 -4.67 3.09 -17.46
C PHE A 5 -4.72 1.61 -17.82
N ILE A 6 -3.62 0.91 -17.59
CA ILE A 6 -3.51 -0.54 -17.79
C ILE A 6 -3.35 -1.20 -16.41
N TYR A 7 -4.38 -1.94 -16.01
CA TYR A 7 -4.41 -2.71 -14.79
C TYR A 7 -4.02 -4.16 -15.01
N ARG A 8 -3.44 -4.76 -13.99
CA ARG A 8 -3.35 -6.22 -13.91
C ARG A 8 -4.74 -6.86 -13.91
N SER A 9 -4.83 -8.19 -14.07
CA SER A 9 -6.11 -8.91 -14.05
C SER A 9 -6.89 -8.65 -12.74
N LYS A 10 -8.21 -8.56 -12.84
CA LYS A 10 -9.10 -8.44 -11.66
C LYS A 10 -8.94 -9.59 -10.66
N SER A 11 -8.52 -10.78 -11.13
CA SER A 11 -8.23 -11.94 -10.28
C SER A 11 -6.98 -11.78 -9.39
N SER A 12 -6.15 -10.76 -9.64
CA SER A 12 -4.91 -10.50 -8.86
C SER A 12 -5.13 -9.79 -7.52
N GLY A 13 -6.39 -9.63 -7.11
CA GLY A 13 -6.75 -8.93 -5.88
C GLY A 13 -6.90 -7.40 -6.07
N PRO A 14 -7.55 -6.72 -5.11
CA PRO A 14 -8.02 -5.34 -5.27
C PRO A 14 -6.98 -4.26 -4.96
N SER A 15 -5.81 -4.57 -4.38
CA SER A 15 -4.90 -3.57 -3.79
C SER A 15 -4.53 -2.42 -4.73
N ILE A 16 -4.04 -2.72 -5.95
CA ILE A 16 -3.65 -1.68 -6.93
C ILE A 16 -4.88 -0.91 -7.42
N ARG A 17 -6.00 -1.60 -7.60
CA ARG A 17 -7.26 -0.99 -8.02
C ARG A 17 -7.78 0.02 -6.99
N ARG A 18 -7.71 -0.31 -5.70
CA ARG A 18 -8.08 0.61 -4.61
C ARG A 18 -7.26 1.90 -4.61
N VAL A 19 -6.02 1.84 -5.08
CA VAL A 19 -5.16 3.02 -5.20
C VAL A 19 -5.55 3.86 -6.43
N PHE A 20 -5.71 3.24 -7.59
CA PHE A 20 -5.80 3.98 -8.86
C PHE A 20 -7.22 4.33 -9.29
N GLU A 21 -8.25 3.55 -8.97
CA GLU A 21 -9.64 3.91 -9.32
C GLU A 21 -10.10 5.24 -8.71
N PRO A 22 -9.75 5.59 -7.44
CA PRO A 22 -10.01 6.94 -6.92
C PRO A 22 -9.29 8.04 -7.70
N ILE A 23 -8.02 7.81 -8.06
CA ILE A 23 -7.22 8.76 -8.85
C ILE A 23 -7.85 8.98 -10.23
N GLU A 24 -8.29 7.92 -10.91
CA GLU A 24 -8.99 8.02 -12.20
C GLU A 24 -10.26 8.86 -12.10
N ARG A 25 -11.09 8.59 -11.09
CA ARG A 25 -12.33 9.37 -10.88
C ARG A 25 -12.03 10.85 -10.65
N GLU A 26 -11.01 11.14 -9.86
CA GLU A 26 -10.62 12.52 -9.58
C GLU A 26 -10.07 13.23 -10.82
N MET A 27 -9.24 12.55 -11.61
CA MET A 27 -8.78 13.08 -12.90
C MET A 27 -9.95 13.38 -13.84
N GLY A 28 -10.97 12.51 -13.86
CA GLY A 28 -12.21 12.76 -14.61
C GLY A 28 -12.93 14.04 -14.15
N ARG A 29 -13.00 14.30 -12.85
CA ARG A 29 -13.55 15.56 -12.28
C ARG A 29 -12.72 16.80 -12.67
N MET A 30 -11.41 16.61 -12.81
CA MET A 30 -10.50 17.65 -13.30
C MET A 30 -10.57 17.87 -14.83
N GLY A 31 -11.49 17.21 -15.54
CA GLY A 31 -11.68 17.35 -16.98
C GLY A 31 -10.70 16.56 -17.84
N ILE A 32 -9.97 15.60 -17.28
CA ILE A 32 -9.07 14.72 -18.00
C ILE A 32 -9.87 13.53 -18.57
N GLU A 33 -9.65 13.21 -19.84
CA GLU A 33 -10.25 12.05 -20.46
C GLU A 33 -9.47 10.79 -20.08
N VAL A 34 -10.11 9.91 -19.31
CA VAL A 34 -9.50 8.70 -18.77
C VAL A 34 -10.22 7.46 -19.29
N ASP A 35 -9.45 6.54 -19.86
CA ASP A 35 -9.89 5.17 -20.16
C ASP A 35 -9.07 4.18 -19.36
N SER A 36 -9.67 3.05 -19.00
CA SER A 36 -8.95 1.97 -18.33
C SER A 36 -9.22 0.60 -18.92
N ILE A 37 -8.23 -0.29 -18.86
CA ILE A 37 -8.37 -1.70 -19.22
C ILE A 37 -7.79 -2.58 -18.14
N TYR A 38 -8.44 -3.73 -17.94
CA TYR A 38 -7.95 -4.83 -17.12
C TYR A 38 -7.40 -5.92 -18.03
N LEU A 39 -6.16 -6.33 -17.78
CA LEU A 39 -5.58 -7.44 -18.53
C LEU A 39 -6.34 -8.73 -18.23
N PRO A 40 -6.58 -9.58 -19.24
CA PRO A 40 -7.34 -10.82 -19.05
C PRO A 40 -6.63 -11.82 -18.14
N HIS A 41 -5.28 -11.81 -18.11
CA HIS A 41 -4.51 -12.83 -17.42
C HIS A 41 -3.48 -12.27 -16.44
N GLN A 42 -3.41 -12.91 -15.26
CA GLN A 42 -2.43 -12.60 -14.24
C GLN A 42 -1.08 -13.29 -14.47
N SER A 43 -1.11 -14.55 -14.94
CA SER A 43 0.11 -15.35 -15.04
C SER A 43 0.97 -14.91 -16.23
N ILE A 44 2.28 -15.05 -16.08
CA ILE A 44 3.31 -14.65 -17.05
C ILE A 44 3.71 -15.80 -17.99
N SER A 45 2.78 -16.74 -18.29
CA SER A 45 3.02 -17.74 -19.34
C SER A 45 3.07 -17.07 -20.73
N PRO A 46 3.82 -17.61 -21.70
CA PRO A 46 3.90 -17.04 -23.05
C PRO A 46 2.53 -16.83 -23.71
N LYS A 47 1.60 -17.77 -23.53
CA LYS A 47 0.22 -17.67 -24.01
C LYS A 47 -0.50 -16.47 -23.41
N ASN A 48 -0.41 -16.29 -22.09
CA ASN A 48 -1.10 -15.23 -21.38
C ASN A 48 -0.49 -13.85 -21.66
N ILE A 49 0.83 -13.78 -21.77
CA ILE A 49 1.53 -12.55 -22.22
C ILE A 49 1.07 -12.15 -23.62
N PHE A 50 0.92 -13.12 -24.55
CA PHE A 50 0.44 -12.84 -25.89
C PHE A 50 -1.03 -12.37 -25.90
N GLN A 51 -1.90 -12.98 -25.10
CA GLN A 51 -3.29 -12.53 -24.97
C GLN A 51 -3.39 -11.13 -24.35
N ASN A 52 -2.58 -10.83 -23.34
CA ASN A 52 -2.47 -9.49 -22.75
C ASN A 52 -1.97 -8.46 -23.79
N TYR A 53 -0.99 -8.84 -24.64
CA TYR A 53 -0.53 -8.02 -25.75
C TYR A 53 -1.67 -7.70 -26.73
N LEU A 54 -2.45 -8.71 -27.15
CA LEU A 54 -3.58 -8.51 -28.06
C LEU A 54 -4.64 -7.57 -27.46
N CYS A 55 -4.93 -7.70 -26.17
CA CYS A 55 -5.84 -6.81 -25.45
C CYS A 55 -5.36 -5.35 -25.52
N ILE A 56 -4.10 -5.10 -25.17
CA ILE A 56 -3.50 -3.76 -25.23
C ILE A 56 -3.48 -3.23 -26.67
N LYS A 57 -3.05 -4.04 -27.63
CA LYS A 57 -2.97 -3.64 -29.03
C LYS A 57 -4.33 -3.24 -29.60
N ARG A 58 -5.40 -3.98 -29.26
CA ARG A 58 -6.77 -3.66 -29.66
C ARG A 58 -7.18 -2.29 -29.11
N LYS A 59 -7.00 -2.07 -27.80
CA LYS A 59 -7.35 -0.79 -27.16
C LYS A 59 -6.60 0.40 -27.75
N LEU A 60 -5.32 0.24 -28.01
CA LEU A 60 -4.48 1.29 -28.60
C LEU A 60 -4.77 1.57 -30.09
N LYS A 61 -5.57 0.73 -30.78
CA LYS A 61 -6.07 0.98 -32.12
C LYS A 61 -7.40 1.73 -32.13
N GLU A 62 -8.21 1.59 -31.07
CA GLU A 62 -9.52 2.24 -30.98
C GLU A 62 -9.39 3.76 -30.86
N LYS A 63 -8.34 4.26 -30.19
CA LYS A 63 -8.18 5.66 -29.85
C LYS A 63 -6.70 6.02 -29.62
N ALA A 64 -6.33 7.25 -29.94
CA ALA A 64 -5.03 7.81 -29.60
C ALA A 64 -5.03 8.28 -28.13
N TYR A 65 -3.99 7.92 -27.40
CA TYR A 65 -3.74 8.35 -26.02
C TYR A 65 -2.45 9.16 -25.94
N ASP A 66 -2.49 10.25 -25.18
CA ASP A 66 -1.31 11.08 -24.91
C ASP A 66 -0.35 10.35 -23.97
N ILE A 67 -0.91 9.66 -22.95
CA ILE A 67 -0.17 8.90 -21.93
C ILE A 67 -0.78 7.50 -21.80
N VAL A 68 0.08 6.51 -21.67
CA VAL A 68 -0.30 5.16 -21.23
C VAL A 68 0.34 4.89 -19.88
N HIS A 69 -0.49 4.71 -18.84
CA HIS A 69 -0.02 4.47 -17.47
C HIS A 69 -0.26 3.00 -17.07
N ILE A 70 0.81 2.27 -16.79
CA ILE A 70 0.77 0.91 -16.25
C ILE A 70 0.74 1.03 -14.72
N THR A 71 -0.35 0.59 -14.09
CA THR A 71 -0.61 0.83 -12.67
C THR A 71 0.19 -0.05 -11.71
N GLY A 72 0.90 -1.07 -12.20
CA GLY A 72 1.79 -1.93 -11.38
C GLY A 72 1.96 -3.34 -11.95
N ASP A 73 2.77 -4.16 -11.35
CA ASP A 73 3.06 -5.60 -11.47
C ASP A 73 3.18 -6.23 -12.89
N VAL A 74 2.68 -5.58 -13.93
CA VAL A 74 2.70 -6.07 -15.31
C VAL A 74 3.71 -5.30 -16.17
N HIS A 75 4.91 -5.10 -15.64
CA HIS A 75 5.96 -4.25 -16.20
C HIS A 75 6.36 -4.66 -17.63
N TYR A 76 6.24 -5.94 -18.00
CA TYR A 76 6.50 -6.43 -19.37
C TYR A 76 5.62 -5.76 -20.42
N CYS A 77 4.48 -5.18 -20.05
CA CYS A 77 3.60 -4.45 -20.94
C CYS A 77 4.29 -3.25 -21.59
N LEU A 78 5.33 -2.68 -20.97
CA LEU A 78 6.16 -1.63 -21.57
C LEU A 78 6.79 -2.06 -22.91
N TYR A 79 7.04 -3.35 -23.12
CA TYR A 79 7.52 -3.86 -24.40
C TYR A 79 6.50 -3.72 -25.54
N PHE A 80 5.21 -3.59 -25.22
CA PHE A 80 4.12 -3.53 -26.16
C PHE A 80 3.74 -2.10 -26.59
N LEU A 81 4.27 -1.09 -25.88
CA LEU A 81 3.88 0.30 -26.09
C LEU A 81 4.69 1.02 -27.18
N GLY A 82 5.80 0.45 -27.65
CA GLY A 82 6.65 1.06 -28.68
C GLY A 82 7.25 2.39 -28.19
N ARG A 83 7.04 3.46 -28.98
CA ARG A 83 7.54 4.82 -28.68
C ARG A 83 6.52 5.72 -27.97
N ARG A 84 5.40 5.15 -27.49
CA ARG A 84 4.37 5.93 -26.81
C ARG A 84 4.88 6.46 -25.47
N LYS A 85 4.48 7.68 -25.14
CA LYS A 85 4.73 8.25 -23.82
C LYS A 85 4.06 7.35 -22.76
N SER A 86 4.88 6.80 -21.88
CA SER A 86 4.42 5.79 -20.92
C SER A 86 4.91 6.09 -19.51
N VAL A 87 4.03 5.90 -18.55
CA VAL A 87 4.31 5.94 -17.11
C VAL A 87 4.08 4.55 -16.54
N ILE A 88 4.84 4.18 -15.55
CA ILE A 88 4.61 2.94 -14.78
C ILE A 88 4.81 3.21 -13.30
N THR A 89 3.90 2.68 -12.47
CA THR A 89 4.04 2.71 -11.01
C THR A 89 4.56 1.37 -10.50
N VAL A 90 5.62 1.42 -9.70
CA VAL A 90 6.21 0.28 -9.00
C VAL A 90 5.78 0.31 -7.54
N HIS A 91 5.06 -0.73 -7.08
CA HIS A 91 4.55 -0.82 -5.71
C HIS A 91 5.58 -1.41 -4.75
N ASP A 92 6.14 -2.55 -5.09
CA ASP A 92 7.23 -3.19 -4.35
C ASP A 92 8.06 -4.09 -5.26
N LEU A 93 9.18 -4.55 -4.74
CA LEU A 93 10.08 -5.48 -5.40
C LEU A 93 10.32 -6.75 -4.57
N GLY A 94 9.44 -7.01 -3.59
CA GLY A 94 9.54 -8.16 -2.69
C GLY A 94 9.63 -9.50 -3.42
N PHE A 95 9.02 -9.62 -4.60
CA PHE A 95 9.15 -10.78 -5.46
C PHE A 95 10.60 -11.02 -5.94
N TYR A 96 11.44 -9.98 -5.95
CA TYR A 96 12.83 -10.07 -6.43
C TYR A 96 13.82 -10.26 -5.29
N THR A 97 13.61 -9.62 -4.15
CA THR A 97 14.54 -9.63 -3.02
C THR A 97 14.62 -10.98 -2.31
N ASN A 98 13.56 -11.79 -2.40
CA ASN A 98 13.43 -13.08 -1.72
C ASN A 98 13.95 -14.29 -2.51
N TYR A 99 14.54 -14.11 -3.70
CA TYR A 99 15.01 -15.20 -4.53
C TYR A 99 16.54 -15.27 -4.59
N LYS A 100 17.09 -16.48 -4.36
CA LYS A 100 18.49 -16.80 -4.69
C LYS A 100 18.67 -16.76 -6.21
N LEU A 101 19.90 -16.49 -6.67
CA LEU A 101 20.23 -16.47 -8.10
C LEU A 101 19.80 -17.79 -8.76
N SER A 102 18.88 -17.70 -9.73
CA SER A 102 18.28 -18.85 -10.41
C SER A 102 17.82 -18.45 -11.82
N PRO A 103 17.63 -19.42 -12.75
CA PRO A 103 17.04 -19.14 -14.07
C PRO A 103 15.69 -18.42 -13.98
N ARG A 104 14.89 -18.75 -12.98
CA ARG A 104 13.62 -18.07 -12.70
C ARG A 104 13.83 -16.58 -12.37
N LEU A 105 14.83 -16.25 -11.58
CA LEU A 105 15.14 -14.86 -11.25
C LEU A 105 15.59 -14.07 -12.48
N LEU A 106 16.39 -14.66 -13.37
CA LEU A 106 16.81 -14.04 -14.64
C LEU A 106 15.61 -13.76 -15.55
N PHE A 107 14.65 -14.70 -15.61
CA PHE A 107 13.41 -14.53 -16.34
C PHE A 107 12.54 -13.40 -15.77
N LEU A 108 12.35 -13.38 -14.45
CA LEU A 108 11.62 -12.29 -13.77
C LEU A 108 12.29 -10.94 -13.98
N ARG A 109 13.63 -10.91 -13.94
CA ARG A 109 14.40 -9.68 -14.24
C ARG A 109 14.16 -9.18 -15.65
N ALA A 110 14.08 -10.08 -16.64
CA ALA A 110 13.82 -9.71 -18.03
C ALA A 110 12.40 -9.18 -18.24
N LEU A 111 11.40 -9.70 -17.50
CA LEU A 111 10.00 -9.33 -17.66
C LEU A 111 9.55 -8.17 -16.76
N LEU A 112 10.13 -8.02 -15.57
CA LEU A 112 9.63 -7.09 -14.58
C LEU A 112 10.61 -5.96 -14.23
N ILE A 113 11.91 -6.16 -14.41
CA ILE A 113 12.92 -5.14 -14.05
C ILE A 113 13.44 -4.41 -15.29
N ARG A 114 13.92 -5.14 -16.30
CA ARG A 114 14.48 -4.53 -17.53
C ARG A 114 13.49 -3.62 -18.28
N PRO A 115 12.17 -3.93 -18.36
CA PRO A 115 11.22 -3.08 -19.07
C PRO A 115 11.14 -1.65 -18.52
N LEU A 116 11.39 -1.45 -17.23
CA LEU A 116 11.33 -0.13 -16.57
C LEU A 116 12.21 0.92 -17.28
N ARG A 117 13.29 0.50 -17.93
CA ARG A 117 14.16 1.38 -18.73
C ARG A 117 13.48 1.96 -20.00
N LYS A 118 12.35 1.39 -20.41
CA LYS A 118 11.59 1.83 -21.61
C LYS A 118 10.50 2.84 -21.26
N ALA A 119 10.13 2.97 -20.00
CA ALA A 119 9.14 3.95 -19.57
C ALA A 119 9.67 5.37 -19.75
N SER A 120 8.80 6.29 -20.15
CA SER A 120 9.12 7.72 -20.16
C SER A 120 9.30 8.26 -18.75
N MET A 121 8.58 7.67 -17.79
CA MET A 121 8.69 7.97 -16.35
C MET A 121 8.35 6.70 -15.55
N VAL A 122 9.12 6.44 -14.49
CA VAL A 122 8.82 5.40 -13.50
C VAL A 122 8.43 6.08 -12.20
N THR A 123 7.24 5.76 -11.67
CA THR A 123 6.84 6.23 -10.34
C THR A 123 6.97 5.12 -9.32
N PHE A 124 7.25 5.49 -8.09
CA PHE A 124 7.39 4.60 -6.95
C PHE A 124 6.48 5.08 -5.83
N ILE A 125 5.82 4.14 -5.15
CA ILE A 125 4.90 4.48 -4.05
C ILE A 125 5.63 4.87 -2.76
N SER A 126 6.96 4.71 -2.69
CA SER A 126 7.77 5.11 -1.54
C SER A 126 9.23 5.31 -1.95
N LYS A 127 9.96 6.08 -1.14
CA LYS A 127 11.41 6.26 -1.29
C LYS A 127 12.16 4.92 -1.21
N LYS A 128 11.73 4.02 -0.32
CA LYS A 128 12.29 2.68 -0.19
C LYS A 128 12.18 1.89 -1.50
N SER A 129 10.99 1.86 -2.13
CA SER A 129 10.78 1.15 -3.40
C SER A 129 11.66 1.72 -4.51
N LEU A 130 11.86 3.05 -4.54
CA LEU A 130 12.78 3.71 -5.47
C LEU A 130 14.22 3.25 -5.24
N GLU A 131 14.72 3.30 -4.02
CA GLU A 131 16.09 2.92 -3.67
C GLU A 131 16.38 1.44 -3.96
N GLU A 132 15.44 0.55 -3.61
CA GLU A 132 15.54 -0.88 -3.94
C GLU A 132 15.62 -1.12 -5.45
N CYS A 133 14.79 -0.42 -6.23
CA CYS A 133 14.81 -0.55 -7.68
C CYS A 133 16.07 0.01 -8.31
N GLN A 134 16.57 1.15 -7.85
CA GLN A 134 17.80 1.76 -8.36
C GLN A 134 19.04 0.86 -8.21
N ARG A 135 19.09 0.05 -7.14
CA ARG A 135 20.14 -0.97 -6.95
C ARG A 135 20.11 -2.10 -7.98
N LEU A 136 18.94 -2.34 -8.59
CA LEU A 136 18.71 -3.45 -9.53
C LEU A 136 18.83 -3.02 -11.00
N VAL A 137 18.43 -1.79 -11.31
CA VAL A 137 18.36 -1.29 -12.68
C VAL A 137 18.55 0.22 -12.72
N GLY A 138 19.41 0.70 -13.60
CA GLY A 138 19.57 2.15 -13.84
C GLY A 138 18.32 2.70 -14.52
N ILE A 139 17.52 3.45 -13.78
CA ILE A 139 16.34 4.19 -14.26
C ILE A 139 16.75 5.64 -14.47
N LYS A 140 16.48 6.18 -15.68
CA LYS A 140 16.89 7.55 -16.02
C LYS A 140 15.96 8.60 -15.42
N VAL A 141 14.66 8.33 -15.41
CA VAL A 141 13.64 9.29 -14.97
C VAL A 141 12.70 8.57 -14.00
N ALA A 142 12.77 8.99 -12.74
CA ALA A 142 12.00 8.38 -11.65
C ALA A 142 11.47 9.46 -10.69
N GLN A 143 10.29 9.22 -10.12
CA GLN A 143 9.70 10.10 -9.13
C GLN A 143 8.94 9.26 -8.09
N VAL A 144 8.96 9.67 -6.83
CA VAL A 144 8.07 9.11 -5.80
C VAL A 144 6.73 9.84 -5.88
N VAL A 145 5.65 9.07 -5.94
CA VAL A 145 4.26 9.52 -5.81
C VAL A 145 3.58 8.56 -4.85
N ASP A 146 3.21 9.07 -3.70
CA ASP A 146 2.63 8.29 -2.62
C ASP A 146 1.25 7.72 -3.01
N ASN A 147 0.80 6.67 -2.30
CA ASN A 147 -0.56 6.17 -2.47
C ASN A 147 -1.56 7.10 -1.76
N PRO A 148 -2.76 7.34 -2.32
CA PRO A 148 -3.84 8.00 -1.61
C PRO A 148 -4.50 7.05 -0.62
N TYR A 149 -5.13 7.58 0.43
CA TYR A 149 -6.13 6.84 1.20
C TYR A 149 -7.50 6.89 0.50
N ASP A 150 -8.37 5.96 0.85
CA ASP A 150 -9.75 5.91 0.32
C ASP A 150 -10.62 6.95 1.03
N ASP A 151 -11.37 7.77 0.27
CA ASP A 151 -12.24 8.85 0.77
C ASP A 151 -13.35 8.35 1.72
N ARG A 152 -13.58 7.04 1.81
CA ARG A 152 -14.48 6.43 2.78
C ARG A 152 -13.93 6.51 4.21
N PHE A 153 -12.61 6.51 4.39
CA PHE A 153 -11.98 6.75 5.68
C PHE A 153 -12.10 8.24 6.03
N ARG A 154 -13.06 8.55 6.89
CA ARG A 154 -13.35 9.93 7.31
C ARG A 154 -13.11 10.08 8.79
N PHE A 155 -12.68 11.27 9.17
CA PHE A 155 -12.49 11.58 10.58
C PHE A 155 -13.77 11.33 11.39
N THR A 156 -13.68 10.42 12.35
CA THR A 156 -14.76 10.04 13.25
C THR A 156 -14.25 10.27 14.68
N PRO A 157 -14.73 11.32 15.38
CA PRO A 157 -14.33 11.59 16.76
C PRO A 157 -14.57 10.38 17.65
N ARG A 158 -13.60 10.06 18.51
CA ARG A 158 -13.73 8.96 19.46
C ARG A 158 -13.22 9.38 20.84
N GLN A 159 -14.00 9.05 21.83
CA GLN A 159 -13.54 9.11 23.20
C GLN A 159 -12.79 7.80 23.53
N VAL A 160 -11.49 7.92 23.82
CA VAL A 160 -10.65 6.76 24.11
C VAL A 160 -11.10 6.02 25.36
N ASN A 161 -11.18 4.70 25.28
CA ASN A 161 -11.43 3.86 26.45
C ASN A 161 -10.12 3.64 27.23
N THR A 162 -9.84 4.46 28.22
CA THR A 162 -8.61 4.40 29.00
C THR A 162 -8.51 3.19 29.93
N GLN A 163 -9.63 2.54 30.26
CA GLN A 163 -9.64 1.36 31.14
C GLN A 163 -9.34 0.08 30.36
N LYS A 164 -9.88 -0.05 29.15
CA LYS A 164 -9.70 -1.20 28.27
C LYS A 164 -9.62 -0.77 26.81
N PRO A 165 -8.52 -0.15 26.39
CA PRO A 165 -8.37 0.30 25.02
C PRO A 165 -8.39 -0.85 24.02
N THR A 166 -9.00 -0.64 22.86
CA THR A 166 -9.00 -1.61 21.76
C THR A 166 -7.86 -1.28 20.79
N ILE A 167 -6.95 -2.23 20.61
CA ILE A 167 -5.86 -2.17 19.64
C ILE A 167 -6.27 -2.95 18.40
N LEU A 168 -6.35 -2.28 17.25
CA LEU A 168 -6.61 -2.91 15.96
C LEU A 168 -5.30 -3.32 15.30
N HIS A 169 -5.20 -4.58 14.88
CA HIS A 169 -4.09 -5.10 14.10
C HIS A 169 -4.60 -5.73 12.79
N ILE A 170 -4.07 -5.28 11.63
CA ILE A 170 -4.53 -5.72 10.31
C ILE A 170 -3.46 -6.54 9.61
N GLY A 171 -3.82 -7.80 9.33
CA GLY A 171 -2.99 -8.77 8.64
C GLY A 171 -2.22 -9.69 9.57
N THR A 172 -2.10 -10.96 9.15
CA THR A 172 -1.50 -12.04 9.95
C THR A 172 -0.33 -12.74 9.23
N LYS A 173 0.11 -12.18 8.08
CA LYS A 173 1.33 -12.65 7.41
C LYS A 173 2.54 -12.35 8.28
N GLU A 174 3.61 -13.11 8.13
CA GLU A 174 4.85 -12.98 8.90
C GLU A 174 5.38 -11.53 8.96
N ASN A 175 5.36 -10.83 7.82
CA ASN A 175 5.79 -9.43 7.78
C ASN A 175 4.93 -8.47 8.60
N LYS A 176 3.68 -8.84 8.94
CA LYS A 176 2.78 -8.03 9.77
C LYS A 176 3.09 -8.13 11.28
N ASN A 177 3.90 -9.12 11.67
CA ASN A 177 4.49 -9.21 13.01
C ASN A 177 3.47 -9.43 14.15
N VAL A 178 2.34 -10.10 13.84
CA VAL A 178 1.25 -10.30 14.81
C VAL A 178 1.71 -11.06 16.06
N ASP A 179 2.68 -11.98 15.93
CA ASP A 179 3.18 -12.77 17.07
C ASP A 179 3.80 -11.88 18.15
N ARG A 180 4.63 -10.89 17.76
CA ARG A 180 5.19 -9.93 18.73
C ARG A 180 4.14 -8.97 19.26
N VAL A 181 3.11 -8.64 18.48
CA VAL A 181 1.98 -7.85 18.96
C VAL A 181 1.21 -8.60 20.04
N ILE A 182 0.98 -9.91 19.87
CA ILE A 182 0.37 -10.76 20.90
C ILE A 182 1.21 -10.78 22.20
N GLU A 183 2.52 -10.97 22.08
CA GLU A 183 3.42 -10.96 23.23
C GLU A 183 3.44 -9.59 23.95
N ALA A 184 3.31 -8.51 23.19
CA ALA A 184 3.27 -7.16 23.75
C ALA A 184 2.01 -6.88 24.58
N GLN A 185 0.94 -7.68 24.43
CA GLN A 185 -0.31 -7.56 25.19
C GLN A 185 -0.27 -8.28 26.54
N LYS A 186 0.75 -9.10 26.82
CA LYS A 186 0.83 -9.87 28.06
C LYS A 186 0.74 -8.95 29.28
N ASP A 187 -0.13 -9.31 30.24
CA ASP A 187 -0.35 -8.62 31.53
C ASP A 187 -0.95 -7.21 31.43
N TYR A 188 -1.60 -6.89 30.30
CA TYR A 188 -2.16 -5.55 30.06
C TYR A 188 -3.67 -5.57 29.77
N PRO A 189 -4.40 -4.52 30.16
CA PRO A 189 -5.86 -4.45 30.02
C PRO A 189 -6.31 -4.02 28.63
N PHE A 190 -5.54 -4.33 27.57
CA PHE A 190 -5.93 -4.03 26.20
C PHE A 190 -6.82 -5.14 25.63
N ARG A 191 -7.73 -4.76 24.76
CA ARG A 191 -8.41 -5.69 23.85
C ARG A 191 -7.70 -5.70 22.50
N LEU A 192 -7.33 -6.88 22.01
CA LEU A 192 -6.70 -7.02 20.69
C LEU A 192 -7.75 -7.41 19.62
N HIS A 193 -8.01 -6.54 18.66
CA HIS A 193 -8.85 -6.84 17.50
C HIS A 193 -7.95 -7.15 16.31
N VAL A 194 -7.97 -8.39 15.82
CA VAL A 194 -7.13 -8.84 14.70
C VAL A 194 -7.99 -9.10 13.47
N ILE A 195 -7.70 -8.36 12.40
CA ILE A 195 -8.25 -8.63 11.07
C ILE A 195 -7.24 -9.46 10.28
N GLY A 196 -7.66 -10.68 9.93
CA GLY A 196 -6.84 -11.68 9.26
C GLY A 196 -6.94 -13.03 9.96
N ARG A 197 -6.66 -14.10 9.22
CA ARG A 197 -6.77 -15.45 9.77
C ARG A 197 -5.57 -15.75 10.67
N LEU A 198 -5.81 -15.91 11.96
CA LEU A 198 -4.83 -16.44 12.91
C LEU A 198 -4.65 -17.94 12.71
N ASN A 199 -3.44 -18.44 12.94
CA ASN A 199 -3.16 -19.86 12.99
C ASN A 199 -3.38 -20.42 14.41
N GLU A 200 -3.39 -21.76 14.55
CA GLU A 200 -3.64 -22.45 15.82
C GLU A 200 -2.63 -22.06 16.92
N ALA A 201 -1.36 -21.88 16.57
CA ALA A 201 -0.33 -21.49 17.52
C ALA A 201 -0.55 -20.07 18.06
N GLN A 202 -1.00 -19.14 17.23
CA GLN A 202 -1.34 -17.78 17.61
C GLN A 202 -2.57 -17.74 18.51
N ILE A 203 -3.60 -18.52 18.19
CA ILE A 203 -4.81 -18.66 19.03
C ILE A 203 -4.44 -19.24 20.40
N LEU A 204 -3.71 -20.36 20.42
CA LEU A 204 -3.25 -20.97 21.68
C LEU A 204 -2.41 -20.00 22.52
N ARG A 205 -1.60 -19.15 21.87
CA ARG A 205 -0.79 -18.16 22.57
C ARG A 205 -1.65 -17.06 23.21
N LEU A 206 -2.67 -16.56 22.50
CA LEU A 206 -3.64 -15.59 23.04
C LEU A 206 -4.36 -16.14 24.28
N GLU A 207 -4.83 -17.41 24.20
CA GLU A 207 -5.49 -18.10 25.29
C GLU A 207 -4.55 -18.33 26.49
N THR A 208 -3.32 -18.80 26.24
CA THR A 208 -2.31 -19.03 27.29
C THR A 208 -1.95 -17.74 28.02
N LEU A 209 -1.90 -16.61 27.32
CA LEU A 209 -1.62 -15.31 27.91
C LEU A 209 -2.85 -14.61 28.49
N ASN A 210 -4.02 -15.26 28.42
CA ASN A 210 -5.32 -14.73 28.88
C ASN A 210 -5.61 -13.33 28.30
N ILE A 211 -5.31 -13.13 27.00
CA ILE A 211 -5.54 -11.87 26.29
C ILE A 211 -7.02 -11.82 25.85
N ASP A 212 -7.70 -10.70 26.12
CA ASP A 212 -9.01 -10.44 25.53
C ASP A 212 -8.81 -10.09 24.05
N TYR A 213 -9.37 -10.92 23.13
CA TYR A 213 -9.22 -10.69 21.71
C TYR A 213 -10.50 -10.94 20.91
N GLN A 214 -10.55 -10.30 19.75
CA GLN A 214 -11.50 -10.56 18.68
C GLN A 214 -10.71 -10.86 17.41
N ASN A 215 -11.09 -11.91 16.67
CA ASN A 215 -10.44 -12.26 15.41
C ASN A 215 -11.45 -12.43 14.28
N GLU A 216 -11.22 -11.73 13.17
CA GLU A 216 -12.02 -11.79 11.95
C GLU A 216 -11.14 -12.18 10.77
N GLY A 217 -11.37 -13.38 10.20
CA GLY A 217 -10.52 -13.96 9.16
C GLY A 217 -10.68 -13.29 7.79
N TYR A 218 -11.91 -13.15 7.32
CA TYR A 218 -12.27 -12.49 6.07
C TYR A 218 -13.36 -11.47 6.33
N VAL A 219 -13.10 -10.24 5.97
CA VAL A 219 -14.00 -9.12 6.22
C VAL A 219 -14.21 -8.33 4.94
N SER A 220 -15.35 -7.67 4.84
CA SER A 220 -15.63 -6.70 3.77
C SER A 220 -14.83 -5.40 3.98
N ASP A 221 -14.80 -4.55 2.96
CA ASP A 221 -14.19 -3.21 3.09
C ASP A 221 -14.92 -2.35 4.13
N ASP A 222 -16.22 -2.53 4.30
CA ASP A 222 -17.03 -1.81 5.29
C ASP A 222 -16.76 -2.30 6.71
N ASP A 223 -16.44 -3.60 6.89
CA ASP A 223 -16.03 -4.14 8.19
C ASP A 223 -14.63 -3.61 8.58
N ILE A 224 -13.72 -3.49 7.60
CA ILE A 224 -12.41 -2.86 7.84
C ILE A 224 -12.59 -1.42 8.30
N LEU A 225 -13.43 -0.64 7.61
CA LEU A 225 -13.70 0.75 7.99
C LEU A 225 -14.26 0.81 9.43
N ARG A 226 -15.25 -0.04 9.73
CA ARG A 226 -15.85 -0.11 11.07
C ARG A 226 -14.80 -0.46 12.13
N ALA A 227 -13.90 -1.40 11.86
CA ALA A 227 -12.84 -1.74 12.79
C ALA A 227 -11.90 -0.56 13.09
N TYR A 228 -11.57 0.27 12.10
CA TYR A 228 -10.84 1.51 12.34
C TYR A 228 -11.65 2.53 13.17
N GLU A 229 -12.96 2.63 12.94
CA GLU A 229 -13.83 3.55 13.70
C GLU A 229 -14.01 3.10 15.15
N GLU A 230 -14.01 1.81 15.42
CA GLU A 230 -14.24 1.22 16.74
C GLU A 230 -12.98 1.00 17.58
N CYS A 231 -11.79 1.05 16.98
CA CYS A 231 -10.56 0.92 17.75
C CYS A 231 -10.11 2.23 18.40
N ASP A 232 -9.24 2.12 19.39
CA ASP A 232 -8.61 3.26 20.05
C ASP A 232 -7.21 3.53 19.51
N ILE A 233 -6.46 2.48 19.15
CA ILE A 233 -5.10 2.55 18.59
C ILE A 233 -4.97 1.56 17.43
N VAL A 234 -4.23 1.94 16.41
CA VAL A 234 -3.85 1.03 15.31
C VAL A 234 -2.42 0.54 15.51
N SER A 235 -2.27 -0.78 15.54
CA SER A 235 -0.99 -1.49 15.66
C SER A 235 -0.49 -1.90 14.28
N PHE A 236 0.63 -1.32 13.86
CA PHE A 236 1.25 -1.62 12.56
C PHE A 236 2.78 -1.75 12.63
N PRO A 237 3.36 -2.51 13.58
CA PRO A 237 4.79 -2.70 13.73
C PRO A 237 5.32 -3.74 12.71
N SER A 238 5.04 -3.54 11.42
CA SER A 238 5.44 -4.45 10.36
C SER A 238 6.95 -4.53 10.20
N LEU A 239 7.45 -5.73 9.86
CA LEU A 239 8.88 -5.96 9.59
C LEU A 239 9.29 -5.44 8.21
N TYR A 240 8.37 -5.50 7.25
CA TYR A 240 8.59 -5.07 5.86
C TYR A 240 7.28 -4.62 5.22
N GLU A 241 7.31 -3.48 4.53
CA GLU A 241 6.20 -2.96 3.71
C GLU A 241 6.70 -2.27 2.45
N GLY A 242 5.83 -2.16 1.46
CA GLY A 242 6.06 -1.31 0.28
C GLY A 242 5.67 0.15 0.52
N PHE A 243 4.66 0.39 1.39
CA PHE A 243 4.15 1.72 1.71
C PHE A 243 3.76 1.84 3.19
N GLY A 244 2.57 1.46 3.57
CA GLY A 244 2.04 1.60 4.93
C GLY A 244 0.61 2.15 4.94
N MET A 245 -0.26 1.59 4.09
CA MET A 245 -1.68 2.01 4.02
C MET A 245 -2.36 2.12 5.39
N PRO A 246 -2.20 1.16 6.33
CA PRO A 246 -2.84 1.26 7.62
C PRO A 246 -2.48 2.51 8.43
N ILE A 247 -1.34 3.14 8.17
CA ILE A 247 -0.96 4.39 8.85
C ILE A 247 -1.89 5.53 8.41
N ILE A 248 -2.03 5.72 7.11
CA ILE A 248 -2.84 6.83 6.56
C ILE A 248 -4.35 6.57 6.70
N GLU A 249 -4.79 5.31 6.65
CA GLU A 249 -6.18 4.91 6.91
C GLU A 249 -6.58 5.22 8.36
N ALA A 250 -5.75 4.83 9.32
CA ALA A 250 -5.95 5.13 10.74
C ALA A 250 -6.00 6.65 11.00
N GLN A 251 -5.06 7.40 10.45
CA GLN A 251 -4.99 8.85 10.60
C GLN A 251 -6.19 9.56 9.95
N ALA A 252 -6.68 9.06 8.81
CA ALA A 252 -7.88 9.60 8.18
C ALA A 252 -9.12 9.44 9.06
N VAL A 253 -9.22 8.33 9.80
CA VAL A 253 -10.31 8.09 10.76
C VAL A 253 -10.06 8.79 12.12
N GLY A 254 -8.86 9.31 12.35
CA GLY A 254 -8.47 9.97 13.60
C GLY A 254 -8.04 8.98 14.68
N ARG A 255 -7.27 7.97 14.34
CA ARG A 255 -6.70 6.99 15.31
C ARG A 255 -5.19 7.13 15.40
N PRO A 256 -4.63 7.19 16.62
CA PRO A 256 -3.20 7.06 16.83
C PRO A 256 -2.66 5.76 16.27
N VAL A 257 -1.43 5.82 15.79
CA VAL A 257 -0.75 4.66 15.19
C VAL A 257 0.54 4.35 15.94
N VAL A 258 0.76 3.06 16.22
CA VAL A 258 2.05 2.52 16.64
C VAL A 258 2.63 1.75 15.47
N THR A 259 3.77 2.21 14.93
CA THR A 259 4.37 1.63 13.74
C THR A 259 5.88 1.49 13.84
N SER A 260 6.50 0.82 12.87
CA SER A 260 7.93 0.54 12.89
C SER A 260 8.78 1.77 12.63
N ASN A 261 9.91 1.87 13.33
CA ASN A 261 10.97 2.85 13.10
C ASN A 261 11.83 2.52 11.86
N ARG A 262 11.18 2.07 10.79
CA ARG A 262 11.80 1.64 9.52
C ARG A 262 11.10 2.27 8.34
N SER A 263 11.86 2.59 7.29
CA SER A 263 11.28 2.96 6.00
C SER A 263 10.50 1.78 5.38
N PRO A 264 9.34 2.01 4.77
CA PRO A 264 8.71 3.31 4.52
C PRO A 264 7.80 3.81 5.67
N MET A 265 7.51 2.99 6.70
CA MET A 265 6.53 3.31 7.74
C MET A 265 6.85 4.62 8.47
N GLN A 266 8.11 4.81 8.91
CA GLN A 266 8.52 6.06 9.56
C GLN A 266 8.40 7.28 8.63
N ASP A 267 8.65 7.12 7.32
CA ASP A 267 8.59 8.20 6.34
C ASP A 267 7.14 8.62 6.08
N ILE A 268 6.23 7.63 5.99
CA ILE A 268 4.79 7.85 5.84
C ILE A 268 4.21 8.48 7.11
N ALA A 269 4.61 8.02 8.27
CA ALA A 269 4.18 8.59 9.55
C ALA A 269 4.70 10.02 9.77
N ALA A 270 5.89 10.38 9.31
CA ALA A 270 6.46 11.72 9.35
C ALA A 270 6.31 12.43 10.72
N GLY A 271 6.49 11.70 11.82
CA GLY A 271 6.35 12.23 13.19
C GLY A 271 4.92 12.25 13.76
N SER A 272 3.93 11.74 13.02
CA SER A 272 2.51 11.66 13.44
C SER A 272 2.10 10.30 14.00
N ALA A 273 3.06 9.44 14.33
CA ALA A 273 2.84 8.13 14.95
C ALA A 273 3.92 7.81 15.97
N VAL A 274 3.65 6.88 16.86
CA VAL A 274 4.66 6.33 17.75
C VAL A 274 5.51 5.33 16.99
N LEU A 275 6.83 5.53 17.00
CA LEU A 275 7.79 4.67 16.31
C LEU A 275 8.41 3.66 17.26
N VAL A 276 8.34 2.38 16.93
CA VAL A 276 8.85 1.28 17.75
C VAL A 276 9.85 0.42 17.00
N ASN A 277 10.75 -0.24 17.71
CA ASN A 277 11.52 -1.33 17.13
C ASN A 277 10.60 -2.57 16.95
N PRO A 278 10.29 -3.00 15.74
CA PRO A 278 9.35 -4.10 15.51
C PRO A 278 9.90 -5.47 15.93
N GLU A 279 11.19 -5.59 16.22
CA GLU A 279 11.82 -6.82 16.68
C GLU A 279 11.89 -6.92 18.21
N ASP A 280 11.52 -5.85 18.93
CA ASP A 280 11.52 -5.74 20.40
C ASP A 280 10.08 -5.66 20.93
N VAL A 281 9.64 -6.72 21.63
CA VAL A 281 8.30 -6.82 22.23
C VAL A 281 8.06 -5.69 23.23
N ASP A 282 9.07 -5.35 24.05
CA ASP A 282 8.93 -4.30 25.04
C ASP A 282 8.87 -2.91 24.41
N SER A 283 9.55 -2.70 23.28
CA SER A 283 9.39 -1.49 22.49
C SER A 283 7.97 -1.34 21.95
N ILE A 284 7.38 -2.42 21.41
CA ILE A 284 5.99 -2.41 20.91
C ILE A 284 5.03 -2.11 22.07
N ARG A 285 5.22 -2.76 23.22
CA ARG A 285 4.41 -2.58 24.42
C ARG A 285 4.45 -1.13 24.92
N ARG A 286 5.64 -0.56 25.10
CA ARG A 286 5.79 0.86 25.49
C ARG A 286 5.14 1.79 24.47
N GLY A 287 5.20 1.44 23.19
CA GLY A 287 4.57 2.21 22.12
C GLY A 287 3.05 2.34 22.28
N PHE A 288 2.35 1.30 22.73
CA PHE A 288 0.91 1.38 22.98
C PHE A 288 0.58 2.32 24.15
N TYR A 289 1.38 2.32 25.21
CA TYR A 289 1.20 3.27 26.32
C TYR A 289 1.49 4.70 25.89
N GLU A 290 2.57 4.91 25.16
CA GLU A 290 2.89 6.23 24.63
C GLU A 290 1.77 6.76 23.73
N ALA A 291 1.18 5.89 22.89
CA ALA A 291 0.07 6.27 22.03
C ALA A 291 -1.17 6.69 22.83
N LEU A 292 -1.46 6.05 23.97
CA LEU A 292 -2.53 6.45 24.87
C LEU A 292 -2.24 7.79 25.57
N GLN A 293 -1.02 7.96 26.07
CA GLN A 293 -0.63 9.19 26.77
C GLN A 293 -0.65 10.41 25.86
N ARG A 294 -0.34 10.22 24.58
CA ARG A 294 -0.27 11.29 23.55
C ARG A 294 -1.45 11.24 22.58
N TYR A 295 -2.58 10.66 23.02
CA TYR A 295 -3.70 10.35 22.11
C TYR A 295 -4.13 11.57 21.28
N ASP A 296 -4.52 12.66 21.93
CA ASP A 296 -5.01 13.86 21.25
C ASP A 296 -3.94 14.52 20.37
N GLU A 297 -2.70 14.58 20.83
CA GLU A 297 -1.56 15.08 20.06
C GLU A 297 -1.36 14.28 18.77
N LEU A 298 -1.40 12.93 18.86
CA LEU A 298 -1.20 12.05 17.73
C LEU A 298 -2.37 12.11 16.75
N VAL A 299 -3.60 12.29 17.24
CA VAL A 299 -4.78 12.51 16.39
C VAL A 299 -4.63 13.79 15.56
N GLU A 300 -4.26 14.92 16.18
CA GLU A 300 -4.08 16.19 15.45
C GLU A 300 -2.90 16.13 14.46
N ARG A 301 -1.77 15.56 14.85
CA ARG A 301 -0.65 15.34 13.92
C ARG A 301 -1.01 14.41 12.78
N GLY A 302 -1.82 13.39 13.05
CA GLY A 302 -2.34 12.45 12.03
C GLY A 302 -3.23 13.17 11.02
N LYS A 303 -4.11 14.06 11.46
CA LYS A 303 -4.95 14.92 10.60
C LYS A 303 -4.11 15.79 9.64
N GLU A 304 -3.05 16.41 10.16
CA GLU A 304 -2.15 17.21 9.34
C GLU A 304 -1.41 16.34 8.31
N ASN A 305 -0.88 15.21 8.76
CA ASN A 305 -0.10 14.31 7.91
C ASN A 305 -0.94 13.72 6.77
N VAL A 306 -2.18 13.28 7.06
CA VAL A 306 -3.02 12.58 6.10
C VAL A 306 -3.42 13.45 4.90
N GLY A 307 -3.42 14.77 5.04
CA GLY A 307 -3.68 15.70 3.95
C GLY A 307 -2.76 15.51 2.74
N ARG A 308 -1.51 15.05 2.96
CA ARG A 308 -0.54 14.73 1.91
C ARG A 308 -0.98 13.58 1.00
N PHE A 309 -1.86 12.74 1.48
CA PHE A 309 -2.31 11.50 0.83
C PHE A 309 -3.76 11.58 0.35
N SER A 310 -4.33 12.78 0.27
CA SER A 310 -5.67 12.94 -0.30
C SER A 310 -5.67 12.58 -1.78
N VAL A 311 -6.77 11.98 -2.26
CA VAL A 311 -6.92 11.58 -3.68
C VAL A 311 -6.68 12.77 -4.60
N ALA A 312 -7.21 13.96 -4.26
CA ALA A 312 -7.03 15.17 -5.05
C ALA A 312 -5.56 15.60 -5.14
N HIS A 313 -4.81 15.56 -4.02
CA HIS A 313 -3.39 15.87 -4.00
C HIS A 313 -2.56 14.92 -4.85
N ILE A 314 -2.82 13.62 -4.71
CA ILE A 314 -2.10 12.58 -5.48
C ILE A 314 -2.45 12.65 -6.98
N ALA A 315 -3.73 12.86 -7.33
CA ALA A 315 -4.14 13.06 -8.71
C ALA A 315 -3.45 14.27 -9.35
N GLN A 316 -3.32 15.39 -8.63
CA GLN A 316 -2.59 16.57 -9.09
C GLN A 316 -1.11 16.27 -9.33
N GLN A 317 -0.44 15.53 -8.42
CA GLN A 317 0.95 15.11 -8.60
C GLN A 317 1.13 14.28 -9.88
N TYR A 318 0.21 13.36 -10.18
CA TYR A 318 0.24 12.61 -11.44
C TYR A 318 0.01 13.49 -12.66
N LEU A 319 -0.91 14.45 -12.61
CA LEU A 319 -1.14 15.40 -13.71
C LEU A 319 0.11 16.22 -14.02
N ASP A 320 0.78 16.74 -12.99
CA ASP A 320 2.01 17.49 -13.12
C ASP A 320 3.13 16.63 -13.74
N LEU A 321 3.20 15.36 -13.32
CA LEU A 321 4.13 14.39 -13.86
C LEU A 321 3.82 14.07 -15.34
N TYR A 322 2.56 13.87 -15.71
CA TYR A 322 2.17 13.64 -17.11
C TYR A 322 2.51 14.84 -18.00
N ASN A 323 2.26 16.05 -17.53
CA ASN A 323 2.65 17.26 -18.25
C ASN A 323 4.17 17.35 -18.45
N LYS A 324 4.99 16.90 -17.50
CA LYS A 324 6.46 16.79 -17.68
C LYS A 324 6.86 15.75 -18.73
N VAL A 325 6.13 14.63 -18.79
CA VAL A 325 6.38 13.54 -19.77
C VAL A 325 6.01 13.95 -21.19
N LEU A 326 5.02 14.84 -21.35
CA LEU A 326 4.55 15.32 -22.66
C LEU A 326 5.45 16.39 -23.28
N LYS A 327 6.13 17.19 -22.45
CA LYS A 327 7.17 18.13 -22.87
C LYS A 327 8.41 17.38 -23.38
#